data_29c6a55b6f431404e5fbdffc392e0928
#
_entry.id   29c6a55b6f431404e5fbdffc392e0928
#
_cell.length_a   1.000
_cell.length_b   1.000
_cell.length_c   1.000
_cell.angle_alpha   90.00
_cell.angle_beta   90.00
_cell.angle_gamma   90.00
#
_symmetry.space_group_name_H-M   'P 1'
#
loop_
_entity.id
_entity.type
_entity.pdbx_description
1 polymer ?
#
loop_
_entity_poly.entity_id
_entity_poly.type
_entity_poly.pdbx_seq_one_letter_code
_entity_poly.pdbx_strand_id
1 'polypeptide(L)'
;RMSAASMFFSTEMSLLAKLLRGKPLQMANEIHSIIWSFTYAFGMAISGFVVNSYGIKAAFVIDAFIFFIALVIFIKIDFVVKASITSDKIFQLIKDGFIYIKSNKIILHLIFLHSCVGITSFDALITILAKNEYKYIISVPLAIGLSNASRAVALMFGPVFISKYVTKENLHYLMIFQGFSIILWGFVQNDFYISLIALFIVGLSTTTLWSFTYALLQNNCDEKYIGRVISYNDMFFMLSCVLTTLFIGLMASLTSVDIITILLGVCFFAFAFYYTRILKWI
;
A
#
# COMPACT_ATOMS: atom_id res chain seq x y z
N ARG A 1 -12.42 -12.87 5.22
CA ARG A 1 -12.22 -11.92 4.11
C ARG A 1 -10.74 -11.57 3.93
N MET A 2 -10.06 -11.02 4.93
CA MET A 2 -8.65 -10.62 4.84
C MET A 2 -7.71 -11.75 4.44
N SER A 3 -7.84 -12.95 5.04
CA SER A 3 -7.00 -14.11 4.73
C SER A 3 -7.10 -14.55 3.26
N ALA A 4 -8.31 -14.60 2.70
CA ALA A 4 -8.51 -14.96 1.29
C ALA A 4 -7.93 -13.91 0.34
N ALA A 5 -8.11 -12.62 0.65
CA ALA A 5 -7.55 -11.52 -0.14
C ALA A 5 -6.02 -11.55 -0.14
N SER A 6 -5.38 -11.81 1.01
CA SER A 6 -3.92 -11.91 1.10
C SER A 6 -3.37 -13.08 0.30
N MET A 7 -4.04 -14.25 0.33
CA MET A 7 -3.64 -15.42 -0.48
C MET A 7 -3.75 -15.13 -1.97
N PHE A 8 -4.83 -14.49 -2.41
CA PHE A 8 -5.04 -14.13 -3.80
C PHE A 8 -3.95 -13.15 -4.27
N PHE A 9 -3.74 -12.06 -3.54
CA PHE A 9 -2.76 -11.03 -3.86
C PHE A 9 -1.33 -11.58 -4.00
N SER A 10 -0.86 -12.32 -2.99
CA SER A 10 0.50 -12.91 -3.02
C SER A 10 0.67 -13.91 -4.17
N THR A 11 -0.39 -14.66 -4.53
CA THR A 11 -0.37 -15.59 -5.66
C THR A 11 -0.28 -14.84 -6.99
N GLU A 12 -1.06 -13.80 -7.18
CA GLU A 12 -1.06 -12.95 -8.37
C GLU A 12 0.31 -12.31 -8.60
N MET A 13 0.86 -11.66 -7.57
CA MET A 13 2.16 -10.99 -7.65
C MET A 13 3.31 -11.96 -7.88
N SER A 14 3.23 -13.17 -7.33
CA SER A 14 4.18 -14.26 -7.58
C SER A 14 4.10 -14.75 -9.03
N LEU A 15 2.91 -14.86 -9.59
CA LEU A 15 2.70 -15.28 -10.98
C LEU A 15 3.26 -14.23 -11.95
N LEU A 16 2.99 -12.95 -11.74
CA LEU A 16 3.55 -11.85 -12.55
C LEU A 16 5.08 -11.92 -12.59
N ALA A 17 5.71 -12.12 -11.43
CA ALA A 17 7.16 -12.20 -11.33
C ALA A 17 7.77 -13.47 -11.98
N LYS A 18 7.00 -14.55 -12.16
CA LYS A 18 7.42 -15.74 -12.90
C LYS A 18 7.32 -15.56 -14.42
N LEU A 19 6.34 -14.80 -14.88
CA LEU A 19 6.06 -14.60 -16.30
C LEU A 19 6.87 -13.45 -16.90
N LEU A 20 7.21 -12.44 -16.10
CA LEU A 20 7.81 -11.19 -16.54
C LEU A 20 9.07 -10.87 -15.73
N ARG A 21 10.02 -10.16 -16.36
CA ARG A 21 11.26 -9.68 -15.72
C ARG A 21 11.62 -8.27 -16.21
N GLY A 22 12.39 -7.52 -15.43
CA GLY A 22 12.87 -6.19 -15.80
C GLY A 22 11.75 -5.19 -16.01
N LYS A 23 11.84 -4.41 -17.08
CA LYS A 23 10.87 -3.35 -17.42
C LYS A 23 9.42 -3.85 -17.60
N PRO A 24 9.15 -5.00 -18.28
CA PRO A 24 7.80 -5.56 -18.37
C PRO A 24 7.18 -5.89 -17.01
N LEU A 25 7.96 -6.40 -16.06
CA LEU A 25 7.48 -6.67 -14.71
C LEU A 25 7.16 -5.38 -13.95
N GLN A 26 8.01 -4.36 -14.07
CA GLN A 26 7.74 -3.05 -13.50
C GLN A 26 6.43 -2.47 -14.04
N MET A 27 6.25 -2.48 -15.37
CA MET A 27 5.01 -2.02 -16.02
C MET A 27 3.78 -2.78 -15.54
N ALA A 28 3.86 -4.11 -15.38
CA ALA A 28 2.77 -4.92 -14.86
C ALA A 28 2.40 -4.53 -13.42
N ASN A 29 3.38 -4.29 -12.55
CA ASN A 29 3.16 -3.80 -11.19
C ASN A 29 2.53 -2.40 -11.18
N GLU A 30 2.93 -1.52 -12.10
CA GLU A 30 2.33 -0.18 -12.24
C GLU A 30 0.86 -0.25 -12.70
N ILE A 31 0.55 -1.10 -13.69
CA ILE A 31 -0.82 -1.32 -14.16
C ILE A 31 -1.69 -1.90 -13.03
N HIS A 32 -1.19 -2.91 -12.30
CA HIS A 32 -1.86 -3.46 -11.14
C HIS A 32 -2.15 -2.37 -10.09
N SER A 33 -1.17 -1.53 -9.80
CA SER A 33 -1.30 -0.42 -8.85
C SER A 33 -2.33 0.63 -9.30
N ILE A 34 -2.40 0.92 -10.61
CA ILE A 34 -3.40 1.83 -11.18
C ILE A 34 -4.81 1.25 -11.03
N ILE A 35 -5.01 -0.03 -11.38
CA ILE A 35 -6.30 -0.73 -11.24
C ILE A 35 -6.74 -0.74 -9.78
N TRP A 36 -5.84 -1.09 -8.86
CA TRP A 36 -6.11 -1.09 -7.43
C TRP A 36 -6.47 0.30 -6.91
N SER A 37 -5.71 1.33 -7.32
CA SER A 37 -5.94 2.72 -6.91
C SER A 37 -7.27 3.27 -7.43
N PHE A 38 -7.61 2.94 -8.69
CA PHE A 38 -8.91 3.29 -9.27
C PHE A 38 -10.06 2.68 -8.47
N THR A 39 -9.98 1.38 -8.21
CA THR A 39 -11.01 0.66 -7.42
C THR A 39 -11.11 1.21 -6.00
N TYR A 40 -9.96 1.55 -5.39
CA TYR A 40 -9.92 2.15 -4.07
C TYR A 40 -10.55 3.56 -4.05
N ALA A 41 -10.22 4.42 -5.03
CA ALA A 41 -10.78 5.77 -5.13
C ALA A 41 -12.31 5.75 -5.24
N PHE A 42 -12.84 4.96 -6.18
CA PHE A 42 -14.28 4.80 -6.38
C PHE A 42 -14.96 4.16 -5.17
N GLY A 43 -14.37 3.09 -4.64
CA GLY A 43 -14.89 2.41 -3.46
C GLY A 43 -15.00 3.32 -2.25
N MET A 44 -13.97 4.13 -1.96
CA MET A 44 -13.97 5.06 -0.83
C MET A 44 -14.98 6.20 -1.02
N ALA A 45 -15.05 6.80 -2.21
CA ALA A 45 -16.02 7.85 -2.51
C ALA A 45 -17.46 7.34 -2.41
N ILE A 46 -17.77 6.20 -3.05
CA ILE A 46 -19.10 5.59 -3.05
C ILE A 46 -19.48 5.14 -1.64
N SER A 47 -18.58 4.48 -0.90
CA SER A 47 -18.87 4.02 0.46
C SER A 47 -19.16 5.18 1.40
N GLY A 48 -18.40 6.28 1.31
CA GLY A 48 -18.66 7.49 2.08
C GLY A 48 -20.05 8.07 1.81
N PHE A 49 -20.45 8.12 0.53
CA PHE A 49 -21.78 8.57 0.12
C PHE A 49 -22.89 7.63 0.59
N VAL A 50 -22.73 6.31 0.40
CA VAL A 50 -23.72 5.31 0.81
C VAL A 50 -23.91 5.33 2.33
N VAL A 51 -22.83 5.37 3.11
CA VAL A 51 -22.92 5.42 4.57
C VAL A 51 -23.60 6.69 5.03
N ASN A 52 -23.30 7.84 4.40
CA ASN A 52 -23.93 9.11 4.72
C ASN A 52 -25.44 9.13 4.40
N SER A 53 -25.86 8.55 3.27
CA SER A 53 -27.23 8.65 2.77
C SER A 53 -28.15 7.54 3.26
N TYR A 54 -27.61 6.31 3.43
CA TYR A 54 -28.40 5.10 3.72
C TYR A 54 -27.93 4.36 4.98
N GLY A 55 -26.87 4.86 5.62
CA GLY A 55 -26.29 4.30 6.82
C GLY A 55 -25.40 3.08 6.58
N ILE A 56 -24.69 2.67 7.63
CA ILE A 56 -23.68 1.61 7.57
C ILE A 56 -24.24 0.24 7.20
N LYS A 57 -25.50 -0.07 7.58
CA LYS A 57 -26.14 -1.36 7.24
C LYS A 57 -26.30 -1.53 5.72
N ALA A 58 -26.70 -0.47 5.01
CA ALA A 58 -26.83 -0.48 3.56
C ALA A 58 -25.49 -0.72 2.87
N ALA A 59 -24.41 -0.13 3.37
CA ALA A 59 -23.06 -0.35 2.85
C ALA A 59 -22.65 -1.84 2.96
N PHE A 60 -22.92 -2.50 4.07
CA PHE A 60 -22.64 -3.94 4.23
C PHE A 60 -23.49 -4.82 3.32
N VAL A 61 -24.76 -4.48 3.07
CA VAL A 61 -25.61 -5.24 2.14
C VAL A 61 -25.10 -5.10 0.71
N ILE A 62 -24.72 -3.91 0.29
CA ILE A 62 -24.15 -3.67 -1.04
C ILE A 62 -22.82 -4.44 -1.18
N ASP A 63 -21.93 -4.39 -0.18
CA ASP A 63 -20.67 -5.13 -0.17
C ASP A 63 -20.91 -6.64 -0.31
N ALA A 64 -21.84 -7.20 0.45
CA ALA A 64 -22.20 -8.62 0.35
C ALA A 64 -22.74 -8.99 -1.04
N PHE A 65 -23.53 -8.12 -1.67
CA PHE A 65 -24.05 -8.34 -3.02
C PHE A 65 -22.94 -8.31 -4.08
N ILE A 66 -21.99 -7.39 -3.97
CA ILE A 66 -20.82 -7.32 -4.86
C ILE A 66 -19.99 -8.60 -4.73
N PHE A 67 -19.75 -9.09 -3.50
CA PHE A 67 -19.06 -10.37 -3.29
C PHE A 67 -19.81 -11.56 -3.85
N PHE A 68 -21.14 -11.57 -3.77
CA PHE A 68 -21.94 -12.62 -4.39
C PHE A 68 -21.79 -12.64 -5.92
N ILE A 69 -21.82 -11.45 -6.56
CA ILE A 69 -21.57 -11.34 -8.02
C ILE A 69 -20.16 -11.85 -8.35
N ALA A 70 -19.14 -11.42 -7.59
CA ALA A 70 -17.77 -11.86 -7.80
C ALA A 70 -17.63 -13.38 -7.67
N LEU A 71 -18.31 -14.01 -6.70
CA LEU A 71 -18.35 -15.47 -6.53
C LEU A 71 -18.96 -16.17 -7.73
N VAL A 72 -20.09 -15.66 -8.26
CA VAL A 72 -20.75 -16.23 -9.45
C VAL A 72 -19.85 -16.14 -10.68
N ILE A 73 -19.11 -15.04 -10.85
CA ILE A 73 -18.15 -14.90 -11.94
C ILE A 73 -16.98 -15.88 -11.74
N PHE A 74 -16.47 -15.98 -10.51
CA PHE A 74 -15.32 -16.83 -10.18
C PHE A 74 -15.60 -18.32 -10.44
N ILE A 75 -16.81 -18.81 -10.14
CA ILE A 75 -17.21 -20.21 -10.38
C ILE A 75 -17.19 -20.57 -11.90
N LYS A 76 -17.33 -19.55 -12.78
CA LYS A 76 -17.30 -19.77 -14.24
C LYS A 76 -15.88 -19.81 -14.82
N ILE A 77 -14.86 -19.54 -14.04
CA ILE A 77 -13.47 -19.55 -14.50
C ILE A 77 -12.89 -20.95 -14.29
N ASP A 78 -12.53 -21.64 -15.37
CA ASP A 78 -11.86 -22.93 -15.30
C ASP A 78 -10.38 -22.75 -14.92
N PHE A 79 -10.04 -23.19 -13.71
CA PHE A 79 -8.65 -23.24 -13.26
C PHE A 79 -8.09 -24.65 -13.39
N VAL A 80 -7.09 -24.82 -14.23
CA VAL A 80 -6.30 -26.06 -14.25
C VAL A 80 -5.17 -25.93 -13.22
N VAL A 81 -5.42 -26.29 -11.96
CA VAL A 81 -4.39 -26.32 -10.91
C VAL A 81 -3.89 -27.73 -10.74
N LYS A 82 -2.68 -28.01 -11.20
CA LYS A 82 -1.91 -29.20 -10.81
C LYS A 82 -1.02 -28.83 -9.61
N ALA A 83 -1.55 -28.89 -8.41
CA ALA A 83 -0.73 -28.74 -7.21
C ALA A 83 -1.14 -29.77 -6.15
N SER A 84 -0.36 -30.82 -5.98
CA SER A 84 -0.41 -31.69 -4.81
C SER A 84 0.75 -31.36 -3.87
N ILE A 85 0.50 -30.47 -2.91
CA ILE A 85 1.45 -30.17 -1.84
C ILE A 85 0.89 -30.79 -0.56
N THR A 86 1.61 -31.72 0.05
CA THR A 86 1.27 -32.29 1.37
C THR A 86 1.57 -31.27 2.48
N SER A 87 0.82 -31.30 3.59
CA SER A 87 0.94 -30.31 4.68
C SER A 87 2.34 -30.25 5.29
N ASP A 88 3.03 -31.37 5.40
CA ASP A 88 4.40 -31.44 5.94
C ASP A 88 5.42 -30.66 5.07
N LYS A 89 5.17 -30.59 3.76
CA LYS A 89 6.00 -29.81 2.84
C LYS A 89 5.75 -28.31 2.97
N ILE A 90 4.56 -27.86 3.39
CA ILE A 90 4.23 -26.42 3.52
C ILE A 90 5.10 -25.78 4.60
N PHE A 91 5.22 -26.38 5.78
CA PHE A 91 6.05 -25.84 6.86
C PHE A 91 7.52 -25.75 6.46
N GLN A 92 8.03 -26.78 5.77
CA GLN A 92 9.39 -26.77 5.25
C GLN A 92 9.60 -25.67 4.20
N LEU A 93 8.62 -25.46 3.31
CA LEU A 93 8.67 -24.40 2.31
C LEU A 93 8.72 -23.01 2.95
N ILE A 94 7.96 -22.76 4.01
CA ILE A 94 7.99 -21.50 4.79
C ILE A 94 9.38 -21.32 5.41
N LYS A 95 9.90 -22.36 6.09
CA LYS A 95 11.23 -22.32 6.70
C LYS A 95 12.34 -22.05 5.68
N ASP A 96 12.30 -22.71 4.53
CA ASP A 96 13.27 -22.52 3.44
C ASP A 96 13.25 -21.09 2.91
N GLY A 97 12.05 -20.49 2.76
CA GLY A 97 11.89 -19.08 2.39
C GLY A 97 12.52 -18.14 3.40
N PHE A 98 12.30 -18.39 4.69
CA PHE A 98 12.91 -17.60 5.77
C PHE A 98 14.45 -17.73 5.78
N ILE A 99 14.98 -18.94 5.63
CA ILE A 99 16.43 -19.19 5.56
C ILE A 99 17.03 -18.46 4.36
N TYR A 100 16.37 -18.52 3.19
CA TYR A 100 16.82 -17.80 1.99
C TYR A 100 16.87 -16.29 2.22
N ILE A 101 15.84 -15.70 2.80
CA ILE A 101 15.81 -14.25 3.11
C ILE A 101 16.94 -13.90 4.08
N LYS A 102 17.12 -14.69 5.15
CA LYS A 102 18.16 -14.46 6.16
C LYS A 102 19.58 -14.55 5.58
N SER A 103 19.80 -15.46 4.62
CA SER A 103 21.09 -15.65 3.96
C SER A 103 21.38 -14.63 2.87
N ASN A 104 20.34 -14.00 2.30
CA ASN A 104 20.46 -13.01 1.24
C ASN A 104 20.22 -11.58 1.77
N LYS A 105 21.33 -10.88 2.08
CA LYS A 105 21.25 -9.53 2.65
C LYS A 105 20.51 -8.53 1.76
N ILE A 106 20.64 -8.65 0.43
CA ILE A 106 19.95 -7.75 -0.52
C ILE A 106 18.45 -7.91 -0.37
N ILE A 107 17.95 -9.15 -0.38
CA ILE A 107 16.51 -9.43 -0.20
C ILE A 107 15.99 -8.90 1.12
N LEU A 108 16.73 -9.10 2.21
CA LEU A 108 16.36 -8.56 3.52
C LEU A 108 16.25 -7.02 3.51
N HIS A 109 17.23 -6.34 2.90
CA HIS A 109 17.21 -4.88 2.78
C HIS A 109 16.05 -4.39 1.90
N LEU A 110 15.72 -5.10 0.82
CA LEU A 110 14.62 -4.73 -0.07
C LEU A 110 13.25 -4.94 0.58
N ILE A 111 13.05 -6.00 1.34
CA ILE A 111 11.83 -6.23 2.15
C ILE A 111 11.67 -5.08 3.17
N PHE A 112 12.74 -4.75 3.90
CA PHE A 112 12.69 -3.64 4.86
C PHE A 112 12.43 -2.30 4.16
N LEU A 113 13.04 -2.05 3.00
CA LEU A 113 12.80 -0.87 2.20
C LEU A 113 11.33 -0.78 1.74
N HIS A 114 10.77 -1.88 1.21
CA HIS A 114 9.38 -1.89 0.78
C HIS A 114 8.41 -1.67 1.93
N SER A 115 8.72 -2.15 3.13
CA SER A 115 7.88 -1.95 4.31
C SER A 115 7.69 -0.48 4.69
N CYS A 116 8.59 0.44 4.26
CA CYS A 116 8.42 1.88 4.50
C CYS A 116 7.12 2.45 3.91
N VAL A 117 6.61 1.84 2.82
CA VAL A 117 5.36 2.27 2.20
C VAL A 117 4.18 2.05 3.17
N GLY A 118 4.26 1.10 4.09
CA GLY A 118 3.26 0.90 5.13
C GLY A 118 3.08 2.09 6.08
N ILE A 119 4.08 2.99 6.17
CA ILE A 119 3.99 4.26 6.93
C ILE A 119 2.91 5.19 6.34
N THR A 120 2.53 5.01 5.07
CA THR A 120 1.45 5.77 4.43
C THR A 120 0.04 5.26 4.77
N SER A 121 -0.12 4.42 5.78
CA SER A 121 -1.41 3.92 6.28
C SER A 121 -2.11 4.99 7.13
N PHE A 122 -2.66 6.01 6.47
CA PHE A 122 -3.23 7.21 7.11
C PHE A 122 -4.70 7.10 7.52
N ASP A 123 -5.33 5.92 7.42
CA ASP A 123 -6.76 5.76 7.70
C ASP A 123 -7.14 6.19 9.13
N ALA A 124 -6.26 5.94 10.10
CA ALA A 124 -6.45 6.40 11.48
C ALA A 124 -6.37 7.93 11.59
N LEU A 125 -5.37 8.58 10.95
CA LEU A 125 -5.23 10.04 10.93
C LEU A 125 -6.45 10.69 10.29
N ILE A 126 -6.84 10.23 9.10
CA ILE A 126 -8.00 10.74 8.37
C ILE A 126 -9.27 10.58 9.21
N THR A 127 -9.42 9.47 9.93
CA THR A 127 -10.57 9.24 10.82
C THR A 127 -10.59 10.20 12.00
N ILE A 128 -9.43 10.48 12.60
CA ILE A 128 -9.31 11.42 13.72
C ILE A 128 -9.63 12.84 13.25
N LEU A 129 -9.05 13.28 12.12
CA LEU A 129 -9.34 14.59 11.52
C LEU A 129 -10.82 14.74 11.15
N ALA A 130 -11.41 13.70 10.54
CA ALA A 130 -12.82 13.71 10.18
C ALA A 130 -13.74 13.88 11.40
N LYS A 131 -13.41 13.25 12.52
CA LYS A 131 -14.20 13.32 13.76
C LYS A 131 -13.99 14.61 14.55
N ASN A 132 -12.78 15.17 14.53
CA ASN A 132 -12.43 16.31 15.37
C ASN A 132 -12.56 17.63 14.62
N GLU A 133 -12.00 17.73 13.42
CA GLU A 133 -11.88 18.98 12.66
C GLU A 133 -12.97 19.11 11.58
N TYR A 134 -13.14 18.08 10.73
CA TYR A 134 -13.97 18.18 9.53
C TYR A 134 -15.48 18.05 9.78
N LYS A 135 -15.88 17.49 10.94
CA LYS A 135 -17.30 17.29 11.31
C LYS A 135 -18.14 18.56 11.29
N TYR A 136 -17.50 19.73 11.41
CA TYR A 136 -18.18 21.03 11.37
C TYR A 136 -18.39 21.57 9.94
N ILE A 137 -17.73 20.94 8.95
CA ILE A 137 -17.76 21.34 7.54
C ILE A 137 -18.61 20.35 6.73
N ILE A 138 -18.41 19.05 6.99
CA ILE A 138 -19.04 17.96 6.24
C ILE A 138 -19.24 16.75 7.17
N SER A 139 -20.17 15.85 6.83
CA SER A 139 -20.39 14.64 7.63
C SER A 139 -19.13 13.75 7.69
N VAL A 140 -18.91 13.11 8.84
CA VAL A 140 -17.72 12.25 9.06
C VAL A 140 -17.53 11.17 7.99
N PRO A 141 -18.59 10.44 7.55
CA PRO A 141 -18.43 9.44 6.49
C PRO A 141 -17.97 10.05 5.16
N LEU A 142 -18.50 11.20 4.78
CA LEU A 142 -18.11 11.91 3.56
C LEU A 142 -16.68 12.46 3.67
N ALA A 143 -16.30 13.02 4.82
CA ALA A 143 -14.94 13.48 5.05
C ALA A 143 -13.91 12.37 4.87
N ILE A 144 -14.15 11.20 5.47
CA ILE A 144 -13.30 10.01 5.33
C ILE A 144 -13.26 9.55 3.87
N GLY A 145 -14.43 9.43 3.24
CA GLY A 145 -14.56 8.98 1.85
C GLY A 145 -13.81 9.89 0.87
N LEU A 146 -14.02 11.20 0.95
CA LEU A 146 -13.39 12.18 0.06
C LEU A 146 -11.89 12.31 0.29
N SER A 147 -11.42 12.28 1.54
CA SER A 147 -9.99 12.33 1.85
C SER A 147 -9.24 11.13 1.25
N ASN A 148 -9.76 9.91 1.45
CA ASN A 148 -9.18 8.72 0.86
C ASN A 148 -9.34 8.67 -0.66
N ALA A 149 -10.47 9.14 -1.21
CA ALA A 149 -10.67 9.22 -2.65
C ALA A 149 -9.68 10.19 -3.30
N SER A 150 -9.45 11.38 -2.73
CA SER A 150 -8.47 12.35 -3.23
C SER A 150 -7.08 11.73 -3.31
N ARG A 151 -6.63 11.09 -2.24
CA ARG A 151 -5.35 10.37 -2.21
C ARG A 151 -5.31 9.27 -3.27
N ALA A 152 -6.36 8.48 -3.38
CA ALA A 152 -6.42 7.33 -4.29
C ALA A 152 -6.43 7.75 -5.77
N VAL A 153 -7.08 8.85 -6.12
CA VAL A 153 -6.98 9.42 -7.46
C VAL A 153 -5.53 9.76 -7.81
N ALA A 154 -4.78 10.35 -6.88
CA ALA A 154 -3.37 10.64 -7.07
C ALA A 154 -2.51 9.37 -7.19
N LEU A 155 -2.82 8.33 -6.41
CA LEU A 155 -2.17 7.01 -6.54
C LEU A 155 -2.28 6.46 -7.96
N MET A 156 -3.39 6.70 -8.66
CA MET A 156 -3.61 6.27 -10.04
C MET A 156 -2.72 7.06 -11.04
N PHE A 157 -2.54 8.35 -10.79
CA PHE A 157 -1.74 9.21 -11.66
C PHE A 157 -0.23 9.12 -11.42
N GLY A 158 0.21 8.76 -10.21
CA GLY A 158 1.61 8.67 -9.84
C GLY A 158 2.45 7.85 -10.82
N PRO A 159 2.13 6.59 -11.13
CA PRO A 159 2.87 5.77 -12.09
C PRO A 159 2.93 6.40 -13.48
N VAL A 160 1.84 7.01 -13.94
CA VAL A 160 1.76 7.59 -15.29
C VAL A 160 2.72 8.77 -15.47
N PHE A 161 2.83 9.63 -14.45
CA PHE A 161 3.61 10.87 -14.56
C PHE A 161 5.02 10.74 -13.97
N ILE A 162 5.21 9.96 -12.93
CA ILE A 162 6.45 9.92 -12.14
C ILE A 162 7.32 8.72 -12.48
N SER A 163 6.74 7.53 -12.71
CA SER A 163 7.47 6.26 -12.83
C SER A 163 8.56 6.31 -13.90
N LYS A 164 8.31 6.94 -15.05
CA LYS A 164 9.28 7.07 -16.15
C LYS A 164 10.58 7.82 -15.78
N TYR A 165 10.55 8.60 -14.73
CA TYR A 165 11.71 9.35 -14.24
C TYR A 165 12.43 8.65 -13.09
N VAL A 166 11.82 7.58 -12.51
CA VAL A 166 12.38 6.88 -11.37
C VAL A 166 13.26 5.74 -11.83
N THR A 167 14.49 5.76 -11.35
CA THR A 167 15.49 4.69 -11.53
C THR A 167 15.98 4.24 -10.15
N LYS A 168 16.73 3.14 -10.10
CA LYS A 168 17.33 2.70 -8.85
C LYS A 168 18.31 3.74 -8.28
N GLU A 169 18.97 4.52 -9.12
CA GLU A 169 19.92 5.55 -8.70
C GLU A 169 19.24 6.75 -8.03
N ASN A 170 18.02 7.10 -8.44
CA ASN A 170 17.32 8.29 -7.99
C ASN A 170 16.11 8.03 -7.08
N LEU A 171 15.83 6.79 -6.73
CA LEU A 171 14.68 6.41 -5.87
C LEU A 171 14.66 7.15 -4.52
N HIS A 172 15.84 7.51 -3.98
CA HIS A 172 15.94 8.28 -2.73
C HIS A 172 15.29 9.67 -2.86
N TYR A 173 15.31 10.31 -4.03
CA TYR A 173 14.61 11.58 -4.25
C TYR A 173 13.10 11.42 -4.18
N LEU A 174 12.57 10.30 -4.66
CA LEU A 174 11.14 10.00 -4.54
C LEU A 174 10.73 9.82 -3.06
N MET A 175 11.58 9.19 -2.25
CA MET A 175 11.35 9.05 -0.80
C MET A 175 11.41 10.41 -0.09
N ILE A 176 12.36 11.28 -0.47
CA ILE A 176 12.45 12.64 0.04
C ILE A 176 11.19 13.43 -0.32
N PHE A 177 10.73 13.35 -1.57
CA PHE A 177 9.51 14.00 -2.03
C PHE A 177 8.29 13.49 -1.25
N GLN A 178 8.20 12.17 -1.01
CA GLN A 178 7.14 11.58 -0.17
C GLN A 178 7.15 12.17 1.24
N GLY A 179 8.33 12.26 1.88
CA GLY A 179 8.48 12.84 3.21
C GLY A 179 8.02 14.31 3.27
N PHE A 180 8.47 15.14 2.32
CA PHE A 180 8.05 16.54 2.22
C PHE A 180 6.55 16.69 1.99
N SER A 181 5.95 15.86 1.14
CA SER A 181 4.52 15.89 0.85
C SER A 181 3.69 15.59 2.10
N ILE A 182 4.12 14.61 2.91
CA ILE A 182 3.46 14.25 4.17
C ILE A 182 3.60 15.39 5.19
N ILE A 183 4.79 15.99 5.30
CA ILE A 183 5.03 17.13 6.20
C ILE A 183 4.16 18.33 5.78
N LEU A 184 4.09 18.62 4.49
CA LEU A 184 3.22 19.68 3.97
C LEU A 184 1.75 19.42 4.34
N TRP A 185 1.29 18.17 4.18
CA TRP A 185 -0.05 17.78 4.63
C TRP A 185 -0.22 18.03 6.13
N GLY A 186 0.74 17.69 6.97
CA GLY A 186 0.73 17.93 8.42
C GLY A 186 0.47 19.39 8.77
N PHE A 187 1.03 20.35 8.03
CA PHE A 187 0.83 21.78 8.27
C PHE A 187 -0.54 22.29 7.85
N VAL A 188 -1.18 21.69 6.85
CA VAL A 188 -2.43 22.20 6.27
C VAL A 188 -3.65 21.33 6.56
N GLN A 189 -3.47 20.21 7.24
CA GLN A 189 -4.50 19.18 7.41
C GLN A 189 -5.72 19.62 8.22
N ASN A 190 -5.64 20.71 8.98
CA ASN A 190 -6.76 21.23 9.76
C ASN A 190 -7.82 21.89 8.86
N ASP A 191 -7.46 22.39 7.67
CA ASP A 191 -8.42 22.83 6.66
C ASP A 191 -8.79 21.65 5.75
N PHE A 192 -10.08 21.33 5.69
CA PHE A 192 -10.58 20.18 4.93
C PHE A 192 -10.23 20.24 3.44
N TYR A 193 -10.48 21.38 2.80
CA TYR A 193 -10.30 21.51 1.35
C TYR A 193 -8.83 21.55 0.96
N ILE A 194 -8.00 22.25 1.72
CA ILE A 194 -6.55 22.28 1.49
C ILE A 194 -5.93 20.90 1.78
N SER A 195 -6.43 20.20 2.80
CA SER A 195 -6.04 18.82 3.12
C SER A 195 -6.28 17.86 1.96
N LEU A 196 -7.40 18.00 1.22
CA LEU A 196 -7.65 17.17 0.03
C LEU A 196 -6.56 17.36 -1.04
N ILE A 197 -6.14 18.62 -1.27
CA ILE A 197 -5.07 18.93 -2.24
C ILE A 197 -3.73 18.36 -1.75
N ALA A 198 -3.42 18.52 -0.47
CA ALA A 198 -2.19 17.98 0.10
C ALA A 198 -2.17 16.44 0.06
N LEU A 199 -3.27 15.77 0.38
CA LEU A 199 -3.41 14.31 0.26
C LEU A 199 -3.27 13.82 -1.18
N PHE A 200 -3.74 14.61 -2.16
CA PHE A 200 -3.49 14.32 -3.57
C PHE A 200 -1.97 14.34 -3.86
N ILE A 201 -1.24 15.37 -3.40
CA ILE A 201 0.21 15.45 -3.59
C ILE A 201 0.92 14.27 -2.92
N VAL A 202 0.53 13.89 -1.70
CA VAL A 202 1.04 12.71 -0.98
C VAL A 202 0.82 11.43 -1.79
N GLY A 203 -0.34 11.26 -2.41
CA GLY A 203 -0.68 10.08 -3.20
C GLY A 203 0.19 9.91 -4.44
N LEU A 204 0.62 10.99 -5.10
CA LEU A 204 1.36 10.94 -6.36
C LEU A 204 2.64 10.09 -6.30
N SER A 205 3.39 10.16 -5.21
CA SER A 205 4.65 9.40 -5.06
C SER A 205 4.47 8.00 -4.47
N THR A 206 3.42 7.79 -3.67
CA THR A 206 3.23 6.56 -2.90
C THR A 206 3.15 5.32 -3.80
N THR A 207 2.34 5.34 -4.86
CA THR A 207 2.16 4.17 -5.75
C THR A 207 3.41 3.85 -6.54
N THR A 208 4.10 4.87 -7.04
CA THR A 208 5.38 4.68 -7.75
C THR A 208 6.43 4.11 -6.80
N LEU A 209 6.47 4.58 -5.56
CA LEU A 209 7.36 4.04 -4.54
C LEU A 209 7.05 2.57 -4.25
N TRP A 210 5.77 2.21 -4.12
CA TRP A 210 5.31 0.84 -3.91
C TRP A 210 5.71 -0.07 -5.08
N SER A 211 5.31 0.27 -6.31
CA SER A 211 5.53 -0.57 -7.49
C SER A 211 7.01 -0.73 -7.81
N PHE A 212 7.81 0.33 -7.63
CA PHE A 212 9.23 0.30 -7.92
C PHE A 212 10.00 -0.57 -6.89
N THR A 213 9.77 -0.37 -5.60
CA THR A 213 10.42 -1.19 -4.55
C THR A 213 10.01 -2.65 -4.63
N TYR A 214 8.76 -2.93 -5.01
CA TYR A 214 8.27 -4.28 -5.23
C TYR A 214 8.97 -4.94 -6.44
N ALA A 215 9.07 -4.23 -7.56
CA ALA A 215 9.79 -4.70 -8.74
C ALA A 215 11.29 -4.93 -8.47
N LEU A 216 11.92 -4.05 -7.68
CA LEU A 216 13.31 -4.26 -7.24
C LEU A 216 13.47 -5.57 -6.48
N LEU A 217 12.56 -5.86 -5.53
CA LEU A 217 12.58 -7.12 -4.79
C LEU A 217 12.42 -8.33 -5.72
N GLN A 218 11.41 -8.27 -6.60
CA GLN A 218 11.12 -9.37 -7.53
C GLN A 218 12.28 -9.65 -8.49
N ASN A 219 12.94 -8.60 -9.00
CA ASN A 219 14.06 -8.73 -9.94
C ASN A 219 15.34 -9.28 -9.28
N ASN A 220 15.52 -9.08 -7.97
CA ASN A 220 16.68 -9.57 -7.22
C ASN A 220 16.46 -10.92 -6.55
N CYS A 221 15.25 -11.49 -6.67
CA CYS A 221 14.90 -12.77 -6.05
C CYS A 221 15.06 -13.93 -7.03
N ASP A 222 15.59 -15.07 -6.55
CA ASP A 222 15.63 -16.31 -7.31
C ASP A 222 14.21 -16.81 -7.58
N GLU A 223 13.97 -17.29 -8.80
CA GLU A 223 12.66 -17.79 -9.24
C GLU A 223 12.06 -18.85 -8.33
N LYS A 224 12.91 -19.76 -7.83
CA LYS A 224 12.54 -20.84 -6.91
C LYS A 224 11.93 -20.33 -5.59
N TYR A 225 12.32 -19.14 -5.14
CA TYR A 225 11.92 -18.59 -3.83
C TYR A 225 10.93 -17.44 -3.95
N ILE A 226 10.64 -16.94 -5.16
CA ILE A 226 9.91 -15.68 -5.39
C ILE A 226 8.55 -15.64 -4.67
N GLY A 227 7.74 -16.69 -4.74
CA GLY A 227 6.43 -16.71 -4.07
C GLY A 227 6.54 -16.63 -2.54
N ARG A 228 7.58 -17.25 -1.96
CA ARG A 228 7.81 -17.21 -0.51
C ARG A 228 8.32 -15.84 -0.06
N VAL A 229 9.26 -15.27 -0.82
CA VAL A 229 9.81 -13.94 -0.55
C VAL A 229 8.72 -12.89 -0.65
N ILE A 230 7.85 -12.97 -1.66
CA ILE A 230 6.69 -12.07 -1.81
C ILE A 230 5.76 -12.18 -0.60
N SER A 231 5.42 -13.41 -0.16
CA SER A 231 4.56 -13.60 1.01
C SER A 231 5.16 -12.99 2.30
N TYR A 232 6.46 -13.13 2.50
CA TYR A 232 7.16 -12.45 3.61
C TYR A 232 7.19 -10.94 3.45
N ASN A 233 7.44 -10.45 2.24
CA ASN A 233 7.40 -9.01 1.94
C ASN A 233 6.04 -8.40 2.29
N ASP A 234 4.95 -9.02 1.86
CA ASP A 234 3.60 -8.57 2.13
C ASP A 234 3.28 -8.63 3.63
N MET A 235 3.78 -9.66 4.33
CA MET A 235 3.65 -9.75 5.79
C MET A 235 4.35 -8.57 6.49
N PHE A 236 5.58 -8.23 6.10
CA PHE A 236 6.30 -7.10 6.70
C PHE A 236 5.67 -5.76 6.33
N PHE A 237 5.19 -5.60 5.09
CA PHE A 237 4.42 -4.43 4.68
C PHE A 237 3.14 -4.26 5.52
N MET A 238 2.34 -5.31 5.67
CA MET A 238 1.12 -5.28 6.50
C MET A 238 1.43 -5.04 7.98
N LEU A 239 2.53 -5.62 8.49
CA LEU A 239 3.00 -5.34 9.85
C LEU A 239 3.34 -3.86 10.02
N SER A 240 4.01 -3.25 9.05
CA SER A 240 4.30 -1.81 9.06
C SER A 240 3.02 -0.97 9.07
N CYS A 241 1.99 -1.34 8.28
CA CYS A 241 0.68 -0.68 8.31
C CYS A 241 0.04 -0.75 9.71
N VAL A 242 0.07 -1.94 10.34
CA VAL A 242 -0.48 -2.14 11.70
C VAL A 242 0.28 -1.30 12.71
N LEU A 243 1.61 -1.34 12.68
CA LEU A 243 2.46 -0.55 13.59
C LEU A 243 2.23 0.95 13.42
N THR A 244 2.09 1.42 12.19
CA THR A 244 1.78 2.83 11.90
C THR A 244 0.41 3.21 12.47
N THR A 245 -0.61 2.39 12.26
CA THR A 245 -1.96 2.63 12.79
C THR A 245 -1.98 2.65 14.31
N LEU A 246 -1.28 1.71 14.97
CA LEU A 246 -1.13 1.69 16.42
C LEU A 246 -0.36 2.91 16.95
N PHE A 247 0.74 3.28 16.28
CA PHE A 247 1.50 4.48 16.61
C PHE A 247 0.62 5.73 16.55
N ILE A 248 -0.14 5.91 15.47
CA ILE A 248 -1.08 7.04 15.33
C ILE A 248 -2.09 7.04 16.49
N GLY A 249 -2.72 5.90 16.77
CA GLY A 249 -3.73 5.78 17.82
C GLY A 249 -3.18 6.09 19.22
N LEU A 250 -1.98 5.59 19.55
CA LEU A 250 -1.32 5.85 20.82
C LEU A 250 -0.87 7.31 20.93
N MET A 251 -0.24 7.83 19.91
CA MET A 251 0.29 9.21 19.92
C MET A 251 -0.82 10.26 19.90
N ALA A 252 -1.98 9.96 19.33
CA ALA A 252 -3.12 10.90 19.29
C ALA A 252 -3.66 11.27 20.68
N SER A 253 -3.37 10.47 21.71
CA SER A 253 -3.69 10.81 23.11
C SER A 253 -2.61 11.64 23.80
N LEU A 254 -1.42 11.75 23.21
CA LEU A 254 -0.23 12.37 23.82
C LEU A 254 0.17 13.68 23.14
N THR A 255 -0.13 13.85 21.87
CA THR A 255 0.28 15.00 21.08
C THR A 255 -0.75 15.35 20.00
N SER A 256 -0.56 16.49 19.33
CA SER A 256 -1.43 16.93 18.24
C SER A 256 -1.23 16.09 16.97
N VAL A 257 -2.28 16.01 16.15
CA VAL A 257 -2.32 15.17 14.94
C VAL A 257 -1.32 15.65 13.88
N ASP A 258 -1.07 16.96 13.81
CA ASP A 258 -0.06 17.57 12.93
C ASP A 258 1.36 17.10 13.26
N ILE A 259 1.74 17.05 14.53
CA ILE A 259 3.04 16.50 14.95
C ILE A 259 3.18 15.03 14.54
N ILE A 260 2.13 14.22 14.72
CA ILE A 260 2.13 12.81 14.31
C ILE A 260 2.38 12.70 12.79
N THR A 261 1.65 13.49 12.01
CA THR A 261 1.78 13.50 10.54
C THR A 261 3.19 13.93 10.12
N ILE A 262 3.74 14.97 10.74
CA ILE A 262 5.11 15.43 10.47
C ILE A 262 6.13 14.33 10.80
N LEU A 263 6.00 13.64 11.94
CA LEU A 263 6.90 12.54 12.31
C LEU A 263 6.87 11.40 11.29
N LEU A 264 5.68 11.03 10.76
CA LEU A 264 5.58 10.03 9.69
C LEU A 264 6.30 10.49 8.42
N GLY A 265 6.22 11.79 8.07
CA GLY A 265 6.98 12.36 6.96
C GLY A 265 8.49 12.30 7.18
N VAL A 266 8.96 12.60 8.38
CA VAL A 266 10.39 12.54 8.73
C VAL A 266 10.96 11.12 8.60
N CYS A 267 10.17 10.08 8.87
CA CYS A 267 10.60 8.70 8.67
C CYS A 267 11.06 8.44 7.23
N PHE A 268 10.44 9.06 6.22
CA PHE A 268 10.85 8.88 4.82
C PHE A 268 12.25 9.44 4.52
N PHE A 269 12.70 10.48 5.21
CA PHE A 269 14.09 10.95 5.08
C PHE A 269 15.08 9.93 5.63
N ALA A 270 14.75 9.27 6.74
CA ALA A 270 15.56 8.18 7.26
C ALA A 270 15.65 7.01 6.26
N PHE A 271 14.54 6.64 5.61
CA PHE A 271 14.53 5.61 4.56
C PHE A 271 15.27 6.05 3.30
N ALA A 272 15.18 7.32 2.90
CA ALA A 272 15.97 7.85 1.80
C ALA A 272 17.47 7.75 2.09
N PHE A 273 17.91 8.16 3.28
CA PHE A 273 19.29 8.00 3.71
C PHE A 273 19.72 6.52 3.77
N TYR A 274 18.87 5.66 4.33
CA TYR A 274 19.13 4.23 4.36
C TYR A 274 19.30 3.64 2.96
N TYR A 275 18.43 4.03 2.02
CA TYR A 275 18.51 3.57 0.64
C TYR A 275 19.84 3.95 -0.02
N THR A 276 20.36 5.17 0.16
CA THR A 276 21.65 5.58 -0.39
C THR A 276 22.81 4.71 0.11
N ARG A 277 22.70 4.14 1.32
CA ARG A 277 23.71 3.26 1.88
C ARG A 277 23.69 1.86 1.28
N ILE A 278 22.50 1.36 0.93
CA ILE A 278 22.35 0.01 0.37
C ILE A 278 22.41 -0.01 -1.17
N LEU A 279 22.27 1.14 -1.83
CA LEU A 279 22.24 1.26 -3.29
C LEU A 279 23.44 0.58 -3.98
N LYS A 280 24.61 0.63 -3.37
CA LYS A 280 25.84 0.01 -3.89
C LYS A 280 25.79 -1.54 -3.90
N TRP A 281 24.82 -2.15 -3.25
CA TRP A 281 24.66 -3.61 -3.16
C TRP A 281 23.50 -4.13 -4.02
N ILE A 282 22.63 -3.24 -4.48
CA ILE A 282 21.48 -3.50 -5.36
C ILE A 282 21.89 -3.25 -6.83
#